data_0e327db477d10f2bf6f0bcfe1c400fa1
#
_entry.id   0e327db477d10f2bf6f0bcfe1c400fa1
#
_cell.length_a   1.000
_cell.length_b   1.000
_cell.length_c   1.000
_cell.angle_alpha   90.00
_cell.angle_beta   90.00
_cell.angle_gamma   90.00
#
_symmetry.space_group_name_H-M   'P 1'
#
loop_
_entity.id
_entity.type
_entity.pdbx_description
1 polymer ?
#
loop_
_entity_poly.entity_id
_entity_poly.type
_entity_poly.pdbx_seq_one_letter_code
_entity_poly.pdbx_strand_id
1 'polypeptide(L)'
;IMKGRKIGCMFTTPTILESLAERISIPGAGIKGVFVGGTTMTPQYVRFLTEEVLEGKVNFAPTYGNTLMGLAISRPLSAEDNYSLTYYAPQPRAILRIVNPKDSTQGVGYDEYGRVELTTMTKEFFMPRFLERDEAIRRQPCERFPWDGVGDVRPFESTTKKVIEGVY
;
A
#
# COMPACT_ATOMS: atom_id res chain seq x y z
N ILE A 1 12.12 -8.33 -23.75
CA ILE A 1 11.91 -6.86 -23.69
C ILE A 1 13.03 -6.22 -22.87
N MET A 2 13.33 -6.70 -21.66
CA MET A 2 14.36 -6.11 -20.77
C MET A 2 15.78 -6.13 -21.35
N LYS A 3 16.14 -7.13 -22.16
CA LYS A 3 17.46 -7.19 -22.82
C LYS A 3 17.67 -6.16 -23.92
N GLY A 4 16.61 -5.56 -24.44
CA GLY A 4 16.69 -4.60 -25.56
C GLY A 4 16.30 -3.17 -25.21
N ARG A 5 15.91 -2.88 -23.98
CA ARG A 5 15.46 -1.55 -23.55
C ARG A 5 16.01 -1.19 -22.17
N LYS A 6 16.37 0.07 -21.98
CA LYS A 6 16.74 0.60 -20.67
C LYS A 6 15.45 0.88 -19.88
N ILE A 7 15.14 0.03 -18.91
CA ILE A 7 13.99 0.17 -18.01
C ILE A 7 14.55 0.53 -16.64
N GLY A 8 14.26 1.74 -16.16
CA GLY A 8 14.75 2.20 -14.85
C GLY A 8 13.76 2.01 -13.72
N CYS A 9 12.46 1.84 -14.04
CA CYS A 9 11.41 1.68 -13.05
C CYS A 9 10.33 0.72 -13.56
N MET A 10 9.70 -0.01 -12.65
CA MET A 10 8.60 -0.91 -12.98
C MET A 10 7.48 -0.83 -11.94
N PHE A 11 6.24 -1.05 -12.40
CA PHE A 11 5.08 -1.30 -11.57
C PHE A 11 4.67 -2.76 -11.71
N THR A 12 4.49 -3.46 -10.59
CA THR A 12 4.22 -4.89 -10.58
C THR A 12 3.51 -5.32 -9.30
N THR A 13 3.16 -6.60 -9.20
CA THR A 13 2.76 -7.20 -7.93
C THR A 13 3.96 -7.83 -7.23
N PRO A 14 3.94 -8.01 -5.91
CA PRO A 14 5.02 -8.68 -5.19
C PRO A 14 5.34 -10.06 -5.75
N THR A 15 4.33 -10.87 -6.05
CA THR A 15 4.49 -12.23 -6.60
C THR A 15 5.18 -12.23 -7.97
N ILE A 16 4.83 -11.28 -8.84
CA ILE A 16 5.48 -11.18 -10.17
C ILE A 16 6.94 -10.70 -9.99
N LEU A 17 7.20 -9.78 -9.05
CA LEU A 17 8.55 -9.32 -8.75
C LEU A 17 9.44 -10.48 -8.30
N GLU A 18 8.95 -11.31 -7.40
CA GLU A 18 9.63 -12.50 -6.89
C GLU A 18 9.93 -13.49 -8.03
N SER A 19 8.92 -13.87 -8.82
CA SER A 19 9.10 -14.76 -9.97
C SER A 19 10.06 -14.21 -11.03
N LEU A 20 10.15 -12.90 -11.18
CA LEU A 20 11.11 -12.26 -12.07
C LEU A 20 12.53 -12.34 -11.49
N ALA A 21 12.67 -12.15 -10.18
CA ALA A 21 13.96 -12.20 -9.50
C ALA A 21 14.61 -13.60 -9.52
N GLU A 22 13.81 -14.67 -9.60
CA GLU A 22 14.32 -16.03 -9.82
C GLU A 22 15.08 -16.18 -11.15
N ARG A 23 14.82 -15.31 -12.11
CA ARG A 23 15.34 -15.40 -13.47
C ARG A 23 16.41 -14.37 -13.80
N ILE A 24 16.37 -13.23 -13.12
CA ILE A 24 17.30 -12.11 -13.35
C ILE A 24 17.57 -11.36 -12.04
N SER A 25 18.76 -10.79 -11.90
CA SER A 25 19.01 -9.78 -10.87
C SER A 25 18.27 -8.49 -11.25
N ILE A 26 17.34 -8.04 -10.41
CA ILE A 26 16.57 -6.81 -10.64
C ILE A 26 17.51 -5.59 -10.71
N PRO A 27 18.43 -5.38 -9.74
CA PRO A 27 19.43 -4.31 -9.86
C PRO A 27 20.36 -4.48 -11.06
N GLY A 28 20.77 -5.72 -11.34
CA GLY A 28 21.65 -6.05 -12.49
C GLY A 28 20.99 -5.74 -13.84
N ALA A 29 19.67 -5.78 -13.93
CA ALA A 29 18.92 -5.37 -15.12
C ALA A 29 18.79 -3.83 -15.28
N GLY A 30 19.33 -3.04 -14.35
CA GLY A 30 19.30 -1.58 -14.38
C GLY A 30 18.03 -0.96 -13.79
N ILE A 31 17.18 -1.75 -13.12
CA ILE A 31 16.00 -1.26 -12.41
C ILE A 31 16.46 -0.52 -11.16
N LYS A 32 16.00 0.72 -10.99
CA LYS A 32 16.32 1.60 -9.86
C LYS A 32 15.13 1.85 -8.94
N GLY A 33 13.92 1.56 -9.40
CA GLY A 33 12.70 1.73 -8.62
C GLY A 33 11.66 0.69 -8.97
N VAL A 34 10.96 0.18 -7.95
CA VAL A 34 9.88 -0.78 -8.09
C VAL A 34 8.69 -0.28 -7.27
N PHE A 35 7.55 -0.11 -7.95
CA PHE A 35 6.25 0.10 -7.33
C PHE A 35 5.53 -1.23 -7.25
N VAL A 36 5.01 -1.56 -6.08
CA VAL A 36 4.22 -2.80 -5.89
C VAL A 36 2.90 -2.51 -5.21
N GLY A 37 1.88 -3.26 -5.60
CA GLY A 37 0.55 -3.19 -5.02
C GLY A 37 -0.28 -4.42 -5.32
N GLY A 38 -1.52 -4.43 -4.86
CA GLY A 38 -2.49 -5.49 -5.16
C GLY A 38 -2.47 -6.71 -4.22
N THR A 39 -1.62 -6.70 -3.20
CA THR A 39 -1.52 -7.79 -2.22
C THR A 39 -1.11 -7.24 -0.86
N THR A 40 -1.65 -7.81 0.21
CA THR A 40 -1.19 -7.55 1.58
C THR A 40 0.25 -8.03 1.73
N MET A 41 1.08 -7.20 2.35
CA MET A 41 2.49 -7.52 2.59
C MET A 41 2.79 -7.46 4.09
N THR A 42 3.24 -8.59 4.64
CA THR A 42 3.73 -8.64 6.03
C THR A 42 5.10 -7.94 6.13
N PRO A 43 5.48 -7.44 7.32
CA PRO A 43 6.82 -6.86 7.53
C PRO A 43 7.96 -7.79 7.10
N GLN A 44 7.84 -9.09 7.36
CA GLN A 44 8.83 -10.09 6.97
C GLN A 44 8.96 -10.21 5.45
N TYR A 45 7.83 -10.15 4.75
CA TYR A 45 7.84 -10.19 3.29
C TYR A 45 8.40 -8.91 2.67
N VAL A 46 8.07 -7.76 3.24
CA VAL A 46 8.67 -6.47 2.85
C VAL A 46 10.19 -6.48 3.04
N ARG A 47 10.66 -7.00 4.17
CA ARG A 47 12.08 -7.18 4.44
C ARG A 47 12.75 -8.06 3.39
N PHE A 48 12.20 -9.25 3.13
CA PHE A 48 12.69 -10.18 2.12
C PHE A 48 12.80 -9.52 0.74
N LEU A 49 11.72 -8.84 0.29
CA LEU A 49 11.75 -8.14 -0.99
C LEU A 49 12.82 -7.06 -1.04
N THR A 50 12.97 -6.28 0.04
CA THR A 50 13.92 -5.15 0.07
C THR A 50 15.37 -5.62 0.15
N GLU A 51 15.66 -6.54 1.06
CA GLU A 51 17.05 -6.95 1.34
C GLU A 51 17.57 -8.00 0.35
N GLU A 52 16.74 -9.01 0.04
CA GLU A 52 17.18 -10.16 -0.77
C GLU A 52 16.83 -9.98 -2.24
N VAL A 53 15.57 -9.71 -2.57
CA VAL A 53 15.13 -9.60 -3.98
C VAL A 53 15.67 -8.35 -4.65
N LEU A 54 15.67 -7.22 -3.95
CA LEU A 54 16.14 -5.93 -4.44
C LEU A 54 17.56 -5.58 -3.98
N GLU A 55 18.19 -6.46 -3.20
CA GLU A 55 19.59 -6.34 -2.72
C GLU A 55 19.85 -5.00 -1.98
N GLY A 56 18.85 -4.36 -1.42
CA GLY A 56 18.96 -3.02 -0.84
C GLY A 56 19.38 -1.91 -1.82
N LYS A 57 19.41 -2.19 -3.13
CA LYS A 57 19.94 -1.29 -4.18
C LYS A 57 18.85 -0.59 -5.01
N VAL A 58 17.61 -0.99 -4.84
CA VAL A 58 16.46 -0.50 -5.62
C VAL A 58 15.47 0.18 -4.70
N ASN A 59 14.98 1.36 -5.09
CA ASN A 59 13.92 2.03 -4.34
C ASN A 59 12.64 1.19 -4.38
N PHE A 60 12.22 0.73 -3.22
CA PHE A 60 10.99 -0.04 -3.05
C PHE A 60 9.86 0.88 -2.60
N ALA A 61 8.80 0.95 -3.39
CA ALA A 61 7.66 1.84 -3.16
C ALA A 61 6.34 1.03 -3.12
N PRO A 62 6.00 0.44 -1.97
CA PRO A 62 4.70 -0.19 -1.78
C PRO A 62 3.57 0.81 -1.90
N THR A 63 2.46 0.38 -2.49
CA THR A 63 1.27 1.19 -2.70
C THR A 63 0.02 0.47 -2.19
N TYR A 64 -0.92 1.25 -1.69
CA TYR A 64 -2.26 0.80 -1.36
C TYR A 64 -3.28 1.61 -2.14
N GLY A 65 -4.26 0.95 -2.72
CA GLY A 65 -5.31 1.66 -3.42
C GLY A 65 -6.10 0.80 -4.39
N ASN A 66 -6.99 1.49 -5.08
CA ASN A 66 -7.89 0.90 -6.07
C ASN A 66 -8.23 1.94 -7.15
N THR A 67 -9.08 1.55 -8.11
CA THR A 67 -9.50 2.42 -9.22
C THR A 67 -10.20 3.69 -8.74
N LEU A 68 -10.89 3.64 -7.60
CA LEU A 68 -11.68 4.77 -7.08
C LEU A 68 -10.82 5.84 -6.42
N MET A 69 -9.75 5.42 -5.74
CA MET A 69 -8.85 6.30 -4.99
C MET A 69 -7.60 6.70 -5.79
N GLY A 70 -7.13 5.81 -6.64
CA GLY A 70 -5.76 5.83 -7.11
C GLY A 70 -4.84 5.16 -6.09
N LEU A 71 -3.62 5.66 -5.95
CA LEU A 71 -2.61 5.04 -5.10
C LEU A 71 -2.24 5.92 -3.92
N ALA A 72 -2.43 5.40 -2.72
CA ALA A 72 -1.73 5.85 -1.53
C ALA A 72 -0.32 5.25 -1.55
N ILE A 73 0.68 6.05 -1.21
CA ILE A 73 2.08 5.65 -1.22
C ILE A 73 2.59 5.47 0.20
N SER A 74 3.51 4.54 0.40
CA SER A 74 4.19 4.41 1.68
C SER A 74 5.20 5.55 1.87
N ARG A 75 5.47 5.90 3.13
CA ARG A 75 6.70 6.62 3.44
C ARG A 75 7.91 5.73 3.14
N PRO A 76 9.10 6.30 2.92
CA PRO A 76 10.31 5.50 2.81
C PRO A 76 10.46 4.58 4.01
N LEU A 77 10.85 3.34 3.77
CA LEU A 77 11.10 2.38 4.84
C LEU A 77 12.33 2.80 5.63
N SER A 78 12.25 2.68 6.95
CA SER A 78 13.39 2.81 7.85
C SER A 78 13.55 1.52 8.68
N ALA A 79 14.76 1.26 9.16
CA ALA A 79 15.01 0.13 10.04
C ALA A 79 14.21 0.22 11.35
N GLU A 80 13.90 1.44 11.80
CA GLU A 80 13.10 1.72 12.99
C GLU A 80 11.64 1.28 12.84
N ASP A 81 11.13 1.23 11.62
CA ASP A 81 9.76 0.81 11.33
C ASP A 81 9.58 -0.71 11.35
N ASN A 82 10.63 -1.49 11.53
CA ASN A 82 10.62 -2.95 11.42
C ASN A 82 9.91 -3.42 10.13
N TYR A 83 10.12 -2.70 9.02
CA TYR A 83 9.48 -2.95 7.72
C TYR A 83 7.95 -2.84 7.72
N SER A 84 7.35 -2.25 8.75
CA SER A 84 5.91 -1.98 8.80
C SER A 84 5.53 -0.88 7.82
N LEU A 85 4.55 -1.15 6.99
CA LEU A 85 4.08 -0.20 5.98
C LEU A 85 3.04 0.76 6.56
N THR A 86 3.20 2.03 6.25
CA THR A 86 2.18 3.06 6.47
C THR A 86 1.95 3.80 5.16
N TYR A 87 0.71 3.83 4.70
CA TYR A 87 0.31 4.45 3.45
C TYR A 87 -0.39 5.78 3.70
N TYR A 88 -0.15 6.74 2.83
CA TYR A 88 -0.74 8.06 2.88
C TYR A 88 -1.47 8.38 1.57
N ALA A 89 -2.73 8.76 1.70
CA ALA A 89 -3.55 9.10 0.54
C ALA A 89 -3.04 10.35 -0.19
N PRO A 90 -3.26 10.46 -1.51
CA PRO A 90 -2.84 11.62 -2.30
C PRO A 90 -3.81 12.81 -2.09
N GLN A 91 -3.78 13.43 -0.90
CA GLN A 91 -4.60 14.60 -0.61
C GLN A 91 -4.22 15.81 -1.48
N PRO A 92 -5.18 16.67 -1.81
CA PRO A 92 -6.60 16.63 -1.44
C PRO A 92 -7.47 15.73 -2.32
N ARG A 93 -6.90 15.08 -3.34
CA ARG A 93 -7.65 14.27 -4.32
C ARG A 93 -8.39 13.09 -3.70
N ALA A 94 -7.77 12.44 -2.74
CA ALA A 94 -8.35 11.36 -1.96
C ALA A 94 -7.99 11.48 -0.49
N ILE A 95 -8.93 11.13 0.37
CA ILE A 95 -8.78 11.12 1.83
C ILE A 95 -9.10 9.73 2.34
N LEU A 96 -8.23 9.17 3.17
CA LEU A 96 -8.47 7.95 3.92
C LEU A 96 -8.73 8.30 5.39
N ARG A 97 -9.75 7.69 5.96
CA ARG A 97 -10.05 7.73 7.39
C ARG A 97 -10.22 6.31 7.91
N ILE A 98 -9.86 6.11 9.16
CA ILE A 98 -10.14 4.85 9.85
C ILE A 98 -11.26 5.11 10.84
N VAL A 99 -12.39 4.45 10.61
CA VAL A 99 -13.62 4.69 11.33
C VAL A 99 -14.04 3.47 12.14
N ASN A 100 -14.82 3.72 13.18
CA ASN A 100 -15.37 2.65 14.00
C ASN A 100 -16.31 1.76 13.16
N PRO A 101 -16.09 0.43 13.13
CA PRO A 101 -16.89 -0.48 12.31
C PRO A 101 -18.40 -0.49 12.68
N LYS A 102 -18.74 -0.11 13.92
CA LYS A 102 -20.13 -0.06 14.41
C LYS A 102 -20.78 1.30 14.22
N ASP A 103 -19.99 2.35 14.14
CA ASP A 103 -20.44 3.73 13.93
C ASP A 103 -19.45 4.50 13.08
N SER A 104 -19.64 4.49 11.77
CA SER A 104 -18.76 5.15 10.81
C SER A 104 -18.73 6.68 10.92
N THR A 105 -19.56 7.29 11.75
CA THR A 105 -19.46 8.73 12.03
C THR A 105 -18.27 9.07 12.90
N GLN A 106 -17.78 8.10 13.68
CA GLN A 106 -16.67 8.25 14.61
C GLN A 106 -15.37 7.66 14.02
N GLY A 107 -14.28 8.40 14.13
CA GLY A 107 -12.93 7.88 13.88
C GLY A 107 -12.45 7.05 15.06
N VAL A 108 -11.52 6.12 14.81
CA VAL A 108 -10.80 5.41 15.88
C VAL A 108 -9.60 6.21 16.38
N GLY A 109 -9.07 5.85 17.54
CA GLY A 109 -7.80 6.39 18.05
C GLY A 109 -6.59 6.04 17.17
N TYR A 110 -5.46 6.71 17.41
CA TYR A 110 -4.21 6.28 16.78
C TYR A 110 -3.81 4.90 17.29
N ASP A 111 -3.19 4.12 16.40
CA ASP A 111 -2.76 2.74 16.62
C ASP A 111 -3.90 1.75 16.90
N GLU A 112 -5.15 2.16 16.64
CA GLU A 112 -6.33 1.32 16.71
C GLU A 112 -6.80 0.88 15.33
N TYR A 113 -7.33 -0.34 15.25
CA TYR A 113 -7.98 -0.85 14.06
C TYR A 113 -9.38 -0.26 13.87
N GLY A 114 -9.71 -0.02 12.65
CA GLY A 114 -11.05 0.32 12.22
C GLY A 114 -11.24 0.07 10.74
N ARG A 115 -12.43 0.32 10.25
CA ARG A 115 -12.76 0.16 8.84
C ARG A 115 -12.21 1.33 8.02
N VAL A 116 -11.68 1.03 6.84
CA VAL A 116 -11.21 2.07 5.92
C VAL A 116 -12.40 2.78 5.29
N GLU A 117 -12.44 4.10 5.44
CA GLU A 117 -13.38 5.00 4.77
C GLU A 117 -12.60 5.85 3.75
N LEU A 118 -13.06 5.84 2.50
CA LEU A 118 -12.49 6.58 1.41
C LEU A 118 -13.39 7.75 1.00
N THR A 119 -12.81 8.93 0.81
CA THR A 119 -13.45 10.02 0.08
C THR A 119 -12.57 10.39 -1.11
N THR A 120 -13.15 10.36 -2.32
CA THR A 120 -12.48 10.82 -3.54
C THR A 120 -13.08 12.13 -4.03
N MET A 121 -12.22 13.10 -4.31
CA MET A 121 -12.59 14.45 -4.72
C MET A 121 -11.80 14.85 -5.98
N THR A 122 -12.18 14.27 -7.11
CA THR A 122 -11.63 14.70 -8.41
C THR A 122 -12.70 15.40 -9.23
N LYS A 123 -12.30 16.09 -10.27
CA LYS A 123 -13.23 16.76 -11.18
C LYS A 123 -14.16 15.75 -11.88
N GLU A 124 -13.63 14.57 -12.18
CA GLU A 124 -14.31 13.51 -12.92
C GLU A 124 -15.08 12.56 -12.01
N PHE A 125 -14.72 12.52 -10.73
CA PHE A 125 -15.27 11.53 -9.81
C PHE A 125 -15.34 12.06 -8.37
N PHE A 126 -16.54 12.12 -7.83
CA PHE A 126 -16.80 12.50 -6.45
C PHE A 126 -17.52 11.37 -5.72
N MET A 127 -16.87 10.81 -4.72
CA MET A 127 -17.43 9.76 -3.89
C MET A 127 -17.10 10.04 -2.43
N PRO A 128 -18.06 10.60 -1.67
CA PRO A 128 -17.84 10.87 -0.26
C PRO A 128 -18.08 9.63 0.60
N ARG A 129 -17.21 9.41 1.58
CA ARG A 129 -17.39 8.50 2.70
C ARG A 129 -17.76 7.07 2.31
N PHE A 130 -17.09 6.53 1.33
CA PHE A 130 -17.25 5.14 0.92
C PHE A 130 -16.52 4.20 1.90
N LEU A 131 -17.24 3.23 2.46
CA LEU A 131 -16.64 2.21 3.32
C LEU A 131 -16.04 1.10 2.47
N GLU A 132 -14.72 1.01 2.51
CA GLU A 132 -13.97 -0.03 1.82
C GLU A 132 -14.17 -1.42 2.44
N ARG A 133 -13.73 -2.44 1.73
CA ARG A 133 -13.73 -3.83 2.22
C ARG A 133 -12.61 -4.12 3.21
N ASP A 134 -11.74 -3.15 3.43
CA ASP A 134 -10.54 -3.30 4.23
C ASP A 134 -10.73 -2.68 5.62
N GLU A 135 -9.97 -3.20 6.57
CA GLU A 135 -9.66 -2.59 7.84
C GLU A 135 -8.17 -2.25 7.90
N ALA A 136 -7.84 -1.27 8.72
CA ALA A 136 -6.46 -0.83 8.90
C ALA A 136 -6.26 -0.18 10.26
N ILE A 137 -5.01 -0.01 10.65
CA ILE A 137 -4.63 0.79 11.82
C ILE A 137 -4.52 2.26 11.41
N ARG A 138 -5.12 3.18 12.19
CA ARG A 138 -4.92 4.61 12.03
C ARG A 138 -3.51 4.99 12.46
N ARG A 139 -2.75 5.63 11.58
CA ARG A 139 -1.39 6.08 11.85
C ARG A 139 -1.29 7.61 11.86
N GLN A 140 -0.36 8.09 12.67
CA GLN A 140 -0.13 9.53 12.80
C GLN A 140 0.43 10.13 11.52
N PRO A 141 0.19 11.44 11.29
CA PRO A 141 0.90 12.22 10.28
C PRO A 141 2.41 12.12 10.43
N CYS A 142 3.13 12.37 9.35
CA CYS A 142 4.57 12.53 9.38
C CYS A 142 4.98 13.81 8.62
N GLU A 143 6.25 14.20 8.72
CA GLU A 143 6.75 15.42 8.10
C GLU A 143 6.39 15.55 6.61
N ARG A 144 6.52 14.44 5.88
CA ARG A 144 6.20 14.40 4.44
C ARG A 144 4.71 14.42 4.15
N PHE A 145 3.89 13.88 5.04
CA PHE A 145 2.44 13.74 4.90
C PHE A 145 1.76 14.27 6.16
N PRO A 146 1.35 15.57 6.18
CA PRO A 146 0.75 16.21 7.35
C PRO A 146 -0.72 15.81 7.56
N TRP A 147 -1.09 14.57 7.25
CA TRP A 147 -2.40 13.96 7.46
C TRP A 147 -2.26 12.51 7.88
N ASP A 148 -3.34 11.93 8.39
CA ASP A 148 -3.35 10.57 8.91
C ASP A 148 -2.97 9.55 7.83
N GLY A 149 -2.17 8.56 8.24
CA GLY A 149 -1.85 7.39 7.45
C GLY A 149 -2.67 6.17 7.83
N VAL A 150 -2.56 5.14 7.01
CA VAL A 150 -3.16 3.82 7.25
C VAL A 150 -2.07 2.74 7.23
N GLY A 151 -2.03 1.92 8.26
CA GLY A 151 -1.06 0.83 8.39
C GLY A 151 -1.73 -0.52 8.54
N ASP A 152 -0.98 -1.58 8.29
CA ASP A 152 -1.44 -2.96 8.45
C ASP A 152 -2.82 -3.21 7.83
N VAL A 153 -2.93 -2.83 6.53
CA VAL A 153 -4.16 -2.96 5.76
C VAL A 153 -4.44 -4.41 5.46
N ARG A 154 -5.65 -4.86 5.77
CA ARG A 154 -6.09 -6.23 5.54
C ARG A 154 -7.60 -6.28 5.26
N PRO A 155 -8.13 -7.38 4.68
CA PRO A 155 -9.56 -7.54 4.48
C PRO A 155 -10.33 -7.43 5.79
N PHE A 156 -11.43 -6.67 5.79
CA PHE A 156 -12.32 -6.57 6.94
C PHE A 156 -13.14 -7.85 7.07
N GLU A 157 -12.88 -8.63 8.11
CA GLU A 157 -13.63 -9.83 8.42
C GLU A 157 -15.03 -9.47 8.94
N SER A 158 -16.00 -9.34 8.04
CA SER A 158 -17.38 -9.36 8.46
C SER A 158 -17.76 -10.78 8.86
N THR A 159 -18.32 -10.94 10.04
CA THR A 159 -18.72 -12.22 10.67
C THR A 159 -19.66 -13.11 9.83
N THR A 160 -19.95 -12.77 8.58
CA THR A 160 -21.01 -13.39 7.78
C THR A 160 -20.62 -13.82 6.37
N LYS A 161 -19.41 -13.53 5.86
CA LYS A 161 -19.00 -14.03 4.53
C LYS A 161 -17.49 -14.23 4.46
N LYS A 162 -17.10 -15.45 4.05
CA LYS A 162 -15.74 -15.79 3.64
C LYS A 162 -15.33 -14.82 2.51
N VAL A 163 -14.39 -13.93 2.79
CA VAL A 163 -13.84 -13.04 1.77
C VAL A 163 -13.02 -13.88 0.82
N ILE A 164 -13.39 -13.91 -0.45
CA ILE A 164 -12.55 -14.50 -1.50
C ILE A 164 -11.54 -13.41 -1.84
N GLU A 165 -10.28 -13.59 -1.46
CA GLU A 165 -9.19 -12.75 -1.94
C GLU A 165 -9.15 -12.83 -3.46
N GLY A 166 -9.26 -11.69 -4.11
CA GLY A 166 -9.11 -11.60 -5.55
C GLY A 166 -7.67 -11.94 -5.92
N VAL A 167 -7.49 -13.07 -6.59
CA VAL A 167 -6.23 -13.40 -7.24
C VAL A 167 -6.23 -12.66 -8.57
N TYR A 168 -5.34 -11.68 -8.73
CA TYR A 168 -5.04 -11.05 -10.01
C TYR A 168 -3.63 -11.43 -10.42
#